data_4751fb17bfe1fd3a7735d2df2c533ee0
#
_entry.id   4751fb17bfe1fd3a7735d2df2c533ee0
#
_cell.length_a   1.000
_cell.length_b   1.000
_cell.length_c   1.000
_cell.angle_alpha   90.00
_cell.angle_beta   90.00
_cell.angle_gamma   90.00
#
_symmetry.space_group_name_H-M   'P 1'
#
loop_
_entity.id
_entity.type
_entity.pdbx_description
1 polymer ?
#
loop_
_entity_poly.entity_id
_entity_poly.type
_entity_poly.pdbx_seq_one_letter_code
_entity_poly.pdbx_strand_id
1 'polypeptide(L)'
;MFGTRGIVPIGAAALAFMIGVTAGLLVRKTIPAMGLTLAVFAAALVAMPLWISPHLITPAQYTRPVVANLAAMEVTSSGQLNDPVTSLPGAWILTDQIITAQGKVFSLPQVPACQTGTQSQCDAYLAQQPLRQHVVYQPASRYWAFQILEAVIWLAIAAALAGFCTWRIRRPA
;
A
#
# COMPACT_ATOMS: atom_id res chain seq x y z
N MET A 1 1.56 7.66 0.94
CA MET A 1 0.75 8.69 1.64
C MET A 1 -0.41 9.22 0.80
N PHE A 2 -0.97 8.40 -0.12
CA PHE A 2 -2.06 8.80 -1.01
C PHE A 2 -3.41 8.89 -0.27
N GLY A 3 -3.70 8.03 0.70
CA GLY A 3 -5.02 7.93 1.36
C GLY A 3 -5.29 8.87 2.55
N THR A 4 -4.30 9.60 3.05
CA THR A 4 -4.48 10.47 4.24
C THR A 4 -4.70 11.95 3.92
N ARG A 5 -4.65 12.32 2.64
CA ARG A 5 -4.83 13.70 2.16
C ARG A 5 -5.91 13.74 1.08
N GLY A 6 -6.53 14.89 0.88
CA GLY A 6 -7.52 15.11 -0.17
C GLY A 6 -8.95 14.79 0.26
N ILE A 7 -9.76 14.18 -0.63
CA ILE A 7 -11.22 13.97 -0.44
C ILE A 7 -11.56 12.61 0.21
N VAL A 8 -10.62 11.67 0.27
CA VAL A 8 -10.84 10.33 0.86
C VAL A 8 -11.32 10.38 2.31
N PRO A 9 -10.77 11.24 3.20
CA PRO A 9 -11.23 11.34 4.58
C PRO A 9 -12.71 11.66 4.72
N ILE A 10 -13.30 12.40 3.77
CA ILE A 10 -14.73 12.73 3.79
C ILE A 10 -15.56 11.47 3.57
N GLY A 11 -15.20 10.66 2.58
CA GLY A 11 -15.86 9.37 2.33
C GLY A 11 -15.71 8.39 3.49
N ALA A 12 -14.52 8.31 4.09
CA ALA A 12 -14.25 7.48 5.25
C ALA A 12 -15.07 7.90 6.49
N ALA A 13 -15.22 9.21 6.74
CA ALA A 13 -16.04 9.74 7.82
C ALA A 13 -17.53 9.41 7.61
N ALA A 14 -18.05 9.55 6.39
CA ALA A 14 -19.40 9.16 6.04
C ALA A 14 -19.63 7.66 6.29
N LEU A 15 -18.69 6.81 5.90
CA LEU A 15 -18.75 5.37 6.17
C LEU A 15 -18.75 5.09 7.68
N ALA A 16 -17.84 5.69 8.45
CA ALA A 16 -17.76 5.49 9.90
C ALA A 16 -19.09 5.83 10.59
N PHE A 17 -19.70 6.96 10.18
CA PHE A 17 -21.01 7.37 10.66
C PHE A 17 -22.09 6.32 10.34
N MET A 18 -22.15 5.83 9.10
CA MET A 18 -23.16 4.86 8.69
C MET A 18 -22.97 3.48 9.32
N ILE A 19 -21.72 3.05 9.56
CA ILE A 19 -21.44 1.84 10.36
C ILE A 19 -22.00 2.01 11.78
N GLY A 20 -21.76 3.17 12.41
CA GLY A 20 -22.28 3.46 13.75
C GLY A 20 -23.80 3.42 13.84
N VAL A 21 -24.49 4.04 12.89
CA VAL A 21 -25.96 4.01 12.80
C VAL A 21 -26.47 2.58 12.61
N THR A 22 -25.85 1.83 11.71
CA THR A 22 -26.24 0.44 11.44
C THR A 22 -26.00 -0.45 12.65
N ALA A 23 -24.85 -0.34 13.32
CA ALA A 23 -24.52 -1.08 14.51
C ALA A 23 -25.49 -0.77 15.67
N GLY A 24 -25.84 0.51 15.85
CA GLY A 24 -26.85 0.95 16.84
C GLY A 24 -28.22 0.34 16.60
N LEU A 25 -28.66 0.29 15.33
CA LEU A 25 -29.93 -0.33 14.94
C LEU A 25 -29.98 -1.84 15.21
N LEU A 26 -28.87 -2.54 14.98
CA LEU A 26 -28.80 -4.00 15.11
C LEU A 26 -28.59 -4.46 16.55
N VAL A 27 -27.67 -3.82 17.26
CA VAL A 27 -27.19 -4.30 18.58
C VAL A 27 -28.05 -3.79 19.73
N ARG A 28 -28.76 -2.67 19.56
CA ARG A 28 -29.64 -2.04 20.58
C ARG A 28 -28.96 -1.77 21.94
N LYS A 29 -27.63 -1.94 22.05
CA LYS A 29 -26.80 -1.68 23.23
C LYS A 29 -25.66 -0.76 22.84
N THR A 30 -25.47 0.34 23.53
CA THR A 30 -24.52 1.40 23.14
C THR A 30 -23.07 0.94 23.16
N ILE A 31 -22.63 0.29 24.25
CA ILE A 31 -21.22 -0.11 24.43
C ILE A 31 -20.76 -1.11 23.33
N PRO A 32 -21.46 -2.25 23.11
CA PRO A 32 -21.03 -3.18 22.08
C PRO A 32 -21.22 -2.61 20.66
N ALA A 33 -22.17 -1.70 20.40
CA ALA A 33 -22.31 -1.04 19.13
C ALA A 33 -21.10 -0.14 18.82
N MET A 34 -20.59 0.62 19.81
CA MET A 34 -19.38 1.42 19.67
C MET A 34 -18.15 0.56 19.37
N GLY A 35 -17.97 -0.56 20.10
CA GLY A 35 -16.89 -1.49 19.88
C GLY A 35 -16.92 -2.11 18.48
N LEU A 36 -18.12 -2.53 18.03
CA LEU A 36 -18.30 -3.07 16.69
C LEU A 36 -17.99 -2.03 15.60
N THR A 37 -18.48 -0.79 15.77
CA THR A 37 -18.20 0.31 14.84
C THR A 37 -16.70 0.54 14.69
N LEU A 38 -15.98 0.64 15.81
CA LEU A 38 -14.56 0.85 15.82
C LEU A 38 -13.81 -0.31 15.13
N ALA A 39 -14.16 -1.56 15.45
CA ALA A 39 -13.53 -2.73 14.89
C ALA A 39 -13.72 -2.83 13.38
N VAL A 40 -14.96 -2.65 12.90
CA VAL A 40 -15.28 -2.72 11.45
C VAL A 40 -14.62 -1.58 10.70
N PHE A 41 -14.65 -0.37 11.23
CA PHE A 41 -14.02 0.78 10.59
C PHE A 41 -12.50 0.68 10.56
N ALA A 42 -11.86 0.25 11.65
CA ALA A 42 -10.42 0.00 11.69
C ALA A 42 -10.00 -1.08 10.68
N ALA A 43 -10.75 -2.18 10.61
CA ALA A 43 -10.51 -3.22 9.62
C ALA A 43 -10.62 -2.68 8.18
N ALA A 44 -11.61 -1.85 7.88
CA ALA A 44 -11.79 -1.22 6.58
C ALA A 44 -10.62 -0.26 6.24
N LEU A 45 -10.18 0.54 7.19
CA LEU A 45 -9.01 1.45 7.01
C LEU A 45 -7.72 0.69 6.73
N VAL A 46 -7.55 -0.50 7.28
CA VAL A 46 -6.37 -1.35 7.04
C VAL A 46 -6.50 -2.10 5.71
N ALA A 47 -7.67 -2.65 5.42
CA ALA A 47 -7.90 -3.43 4.21
C ALA A 47 -7.79 -2.60 2.93
N MET A 48 -8.21 -1.33 2.97
CA MET A 48 -8.18 -0.44 1.80
C MET A 48 -6.77 -0.27 1.22
N PRO A 49 -5.77 0.22 1.96
CA PRO A 49 -4.43 0.42 1.42
C PRO A 49 -3.67 -0.88 1.16
N LEU A 50 -3.98 -1.97 1.88
CA LEU A 50 -3.25 -3.22 1.71
C LEU A 50 -3.75 -4.06 0.54
N TRP A 51 -5.06 -4.10 0.32
CA TRP A 51 -5.64 -5.04 -0.64
C TRP A 51 -6.37 -4.37 -1.80
N ILE A 52 -7.03 -3.24 -1.57
CA ILE A 52 -7.89 -2.63 -2.58
C ILE A 52 -7.10 -1.60 -3.40
N SER A 53 -6.48 -0.63 -2.74
CA SER A 53 -5.81 0.49 -3.42
C SER A 53 -4.72 0.07 -4.42
N PRO A 54 -3.85 -0.93 -4.15
CA PRO A 54 -2.84 -1.35 -5.12
C PRO A 54 -3.41 -1.93 -6.41
N HIS A 55 -4.65 -2.47 -6.34
CA HIS A 55 -5.31 -3.14 -7.47
C HIS A 55 -6.31 -2.26 -8.23
N LEU A 56 -6.60 -1.04 -7.74
CA LEU A 56 -7.56 -0.14 -8.39
C LEU A 56 -7.09 0.33 -9.77
N ILE A 57 -5.80 0.57 -9.91
CA ILE A 57 -5.19 1.01 -11.18
C ILE A 57 -3.91 0.21 -11.39
N THR A 58 -3.75 -0.35 -12.60
CA THR A 58 -2.53 -1.10 -12.95
C THR A 58 -1.29 -0.25 -12.70
N PRO A 59 -0.34 -0.70 -11.87
CA PRO A 59 0.86 0.06 -11.56
C PRO A 59 1.76 0.20 -12.79
N ALA A 60 2.51 1.28 -12.82
CA ALA A 60 3.60 1.46 -13.76
C ALA A 60 4.83 0.71 -13.26
N GLN A 61 5.62 0.20 -14.19
CA GLN A 61 6.86 -0.51 -13.88
C GLN A 61 7.98 0.07 -14.73
N TYR A 62 9.16 0.16 -14.15
CA TYR A 62 10.36 0.41 -14.92
C TYR A 62 11.53 -0.39 -14.38
N THR A 63 12.47 -0.69 -15.25
CA THR A 63 13.69 -1.42 -14.91
C THR A 63 14.88 -0.61 -15.41
N ARG A 64 15.82 -0.30 -14.52
CA ARG A 64 17.07 0.38 -14.87
C ARG A 64 18.27 -0.48 -14.45
N PRO A 65 19.41 -0.40 -15.16
CA PRO A 65 20.65 -0.98 -14.66
C PRO A 65 21.04 -0.29 -13.35
N VAL A 66 21.51 -1.06 -12.39
CA VAL A 66 22.07 -0.53 -11.16
C VAL A 66 23.43 0.05 -11.53
N VAL A 67 23.57 1.37 -11.52
CA VAL A 67 24.87 2.04 -11.66
C VAL A 67 25.48 2.01 -10.26
N ALA A 68 26.56 1.27 -10.11
CA ALA A 68 27.15 0.90 -8.84
C ALA A 68 27.64 2.10 -8.00
N ASN A 69 26.71 2.76 -7.33
CA ASN A 69 27.03 3.53 -6.12
C ASN A 69 26.57 2.69 -4.91
N LEU A 70 27.29 1.61 -4.66
CA LEU A 70 27.01 0.64 -3.60
C LEU A 70 26.95 1.29 -2.21
N ALA A 71 27.62 2.43 -2.04
CA ALA A 71 27.59 3.21 -0.78
C ALA A 71 26.24 3.85 -0.47
N ALA A 72 25.35 3.97 -1.46
CA ALA A 72 24.01 4.53 -1.29
C ALA A 72 22.90 3.46 -1.15
N MET A 73 23.27 2.18 -1.28
CA MET A 73 22.28 1.08 -1.18
C MET A 73 21.96 0.77 0.27
N GLU A 74 20.68 0.68 0.56
CA GLU A 74 20.19 0.20 1.85
C GLU A 74 19.98 -1.31 1.82
N VAL A 75 20.48 -1.98 2.85
CA VAL A 75 20.23 -3.41 3.06
C VAL A 75 19.04 -3.54 3.99
N THR A 76 17.96 -4.15 3.50
CA THR A 76 16.77 -4.43 4.33
C THR A 76 17.09 -5.54 5.36
N SER A 77 16.26 -5.66 6.40
CA SER A 77 16.37 -6.73 7.39
C SER A 77 16.29 -8.14 6.81
N SER A 78 15.75 -8.29 5.61
CA SER A 78 15.72 -9.56 4.84
C SER A 78 16.96 -9.78 3.97
N GLY A 79 17.96 -8.88 4.03
CA GLY A 79 19.19 -8.97 3.21
C GLY A 79 18.98 -8.60 1.75
N GLN A 80 17.87 -7.98 1.39
CA GLN A 80 17.66 -7.44 0.06
C GLN A 80 18.33 -6.07 -0.07
N LEU A 81 18.93 -5.82 -1.24
CA LEU A 81 19.46 -4.51 -1.57
C LEU A 81 18.33 -3.62 -2.10
N ASN A 82 18.22 -2.42 -1.54
CA ASN A 82 17.35 -1.36 -2.04
C ASN A 82 18.23 -0.17 -2.47
N ASP A 83 17.98 0.34 -3.66
CA ASP A 83 18.53 1.62 -4.11
C ASP A 83 17.47 2.69 -3.88
N PRO A 84 17.69 3.69 -2.98
CA PRO A 84 16.70 4.70 -2.72
C PRO A 84 16.31 5.42 -4.03
N VAL A 85 15.04 5.27 -4.42
CA VAL A 85 14.51 5.86 -5.65
C VAL A 85 14.35 7.36 -5.47
N THR A 86 15.43 8.10 -5.65
CA THR A 86 15.44 9.57 -5.55
C THR A 86 14.80 10.27 -6.76
N SER A 87 14.54 9.53 -7.84
CA SER A 87 14.13 10.09 -9.14
C SER A 87 12.62 10.12 -9.40
N LEU A 88 11.78 9.69 -8.45
CA LEU A 88 10.31 9.65 -8.61
C LEU A 88 9.59 10.49 -7.54
N PRO A 89 9.70 11.83 -7.58
CA PRO A 89 9.09 12.69 -6.57
C PRO A 89 7.57 12.53 -6.56
N GLY A 90 6.99 12.29 -5.36
CA GLY A 90 5.56 12.16 -5.17
C GLY A 90 4.94 10.85 -5.68
N ALA A 91 5.71 9.93 -6.23
CA ALA A 91 5.22 8.61 -6.60
C ALA A 91 4.98 7.73 -5.36
N TRP A 92 4.02 6.82 -5.46
CA TRP A 92 3.79 5.77 -4.47
C TRP A 92 4.50 4.50 -4.91
N ILE A 93 5.62 4.18 -4.25
CA ILE A 93 6.38 2.97 -4.51
C ILE A 93 5.65 1.79 -3.87
N LEU A 94 5.32 0.80 -4.68
CA LEU A 94 4.69 -0.45 -4.26
C LEU A 94 5.74 -1.52 -3.99
N THR A 95 6.72 -1.63 -4.89
CA THR A 95 7.81 -2.59 -4.78
C THR A 95 9.06 -1.98 -5.39
N ASP A 96 10.18 -2.12 -4.69
CA ASP A 96 11.51 -1.77 -5.16
C ASP A 96 12.43 -2.94 -4.87
N GLN A 97 12.97 -3.57 -5.91
CA GLN A 97 13.78 -4.77 -5.78
C GLN A 97 14.93 -4.74 -6.78
N ILE A 98 16.07 -5.22 -6.34
CA ILE A 98 17.18 -5.52 -7.25
C ILE A 98 17.02 -6.95 -7.77
N ILE A 99 17.04 -7.07 -9.08
CA ILE A 99 16.89 -8.34 -9.79
C ILE A 99 18.15 -8.66 -10.61
N THR A 100 18.39 -9.94 -10.80
CA THR A 100 19.42 -10.44 -11.71
C THR A 100 18.99 -10.30 -13.17
N ALA A 101 19.87 -10.53 -14.10
CA ALA A 101 19.54 -10.58 -15.54
C ALA A 101 18.44 -11.61 -15.87
N GLN A 102 18.30 -12.65 -15.06
CA GLN A 102 17.27 -13.69 -15.19
C GLN A 102 15.94 -13.32 -14.52
N GLY A 103 15.80 -12.10 -13.96
CA GLY A 103 14.59 -11.63 -13.30
C GLY A 103 14.36 -12.16 -11.87
N LYS A 104 15.35 -12.85 -11.28
CA LYS A 104 15.24 -13.30 -9.87
C LYS A 104 15.64 -12.18 -8.92
N VAL A 105 14.94 -12.06 -7.80
CA VAL A 105 15.28 -11.11 -6.74
C VAL A 105 16.67 -11.44 -6.21
N PHE A 106 17.53 -10.43 -6.18
CA PHE A 106 18.89 -10.56 -5.68
C PHE A 106 18.91 -10.38 -4.16
N SER A 107 19.63 -11.24 -3.45
CA SER A 107 19.75 -11.19 -2.00
C SER A 107 21.20 -11.40 -1.57
N LEU A 108 21.72 -10.55 -0.68
CA LEU A 108 23.10 -10.63 -0.15
C LEU A 108 23.42 -11.94 0.56
N PRO A 109 22.50 -12.56 1.35
CA PRO A 109 22.79 -13.86 1.98
C PRO A 109 23.13 -14.99 1.00
N GLN A 110 22.91 -14.80 -0.29
CA GLN A 110 23.27 -15.77 -1.33
C GLN A 110 24.66 -15.53 -1.92
N VAL A 111 25.39 -14.50 -1.46
CA VAL A 111 26.70 -14.10 -1.98
C VAL A 111 27.77 -14.35 -0.93
N PRO A 112 28.59 -15.42 -1.07
CA PRO A 112 29.64 -15.73 -0.10
C PRO A 112 30.67 -14.59 0.08
N ALA A 113 30.99 -13.86 -0.98
CA ALA A 113 31.93 -12.72 -0.93
C ALA A 113 31.42 -11.58 -0.04
N CYS A 114 30.08 -11.43 0.15
CA CYS A 114 29.48 -10.43 1.02
C CYS A 114 29.24 -10.93 2.45
N GLN A 115 29.29 -12.24 2.68
CA GLN A 115 29.11 -12.82 4.02
C GLN A 115 30.42 -12.91 4.81
N THR A 116 31.48 -13.35 4.15
CA THR A 116 32.78 -13.66 4.81
C THR A 116 33.92 -12.82 4.29
N GLY A 117 33.72 -12.08 3.21
CA GLY A 117 34.72 -11.22 2.59
C GLY A 117 34.79 -9.82 3.20
N THR A 118 35.76 -9.04 2.75
CA THR A 118 35.86 -7.61 3.06
C THR A 118 34.83 -6.82 2.25
N GLN A 119 34.49 -5.60 2.72
CA GLN A 119 33.60 -4.69 2.00
C GLN A 119 34.04 -4.51 0.53
N SER A 120 35.32 -4.31 0.30
CA SER A 120 35.84 -4.12 -1.05
C SER A 120 35.69 -5.34 -1.96
N GLN A 121 35.73 -6.56 -1.40
CA GLN A 121 35.49 -7.80 -2.16
C GLN A 121 34.02 -7.95 -2.53
N CYS A 122 33.12 -7.61 -1.62
CA CYS A 122 31.69 -7.58 -1.90
C CYS A 122 31.35 -6.55 -2.99
N ASP A 123 31.87 -5.34 -2.88
CA ASP A 123 31.65 -4.26 -3.85
C ASP A 123 32.18 -4.63 -5.24
N ALA A 124 33.39 -5.24 -5.31
CA ALA A 124 33.96 -5.71 -6.57
C ALA A 124 33.16 -6.84 -7.21
N TYR A 125 32.58 -7.73 -6.41
CA TYR A 125 31.69 -8.77 -6.90
C TYR A 125 30.37 -8.18 -7.44
N LEU A 126 29.73 -7.28 -6.69
CA LEU A 126 28.48 -6.65 -7.08
C LEU A 126 28.63 -5.82 -8.36
N ALA A 127 29.76 -5.11 -8.52
CA ALA A 127 30.06 -4.32 -9.71
C ALA A 127 30.16 -5.15 -11.00
N GLN A 128 30.48 -6.44 -10.89
CA GLN A 128 30.59 -7.37 -12.02
C GLN A 128 29.23 -8.02 -12.39
N GLN A 129 28.22 -7.91 -11.51
CA GLN A 129 26.93 -8.52 -11.78
C GLN A 129 26.04 -7.59 -12.63
N PRO A 130 25.34 -8.12 -13.63
CA PRO A 130 24.37 -7.35 -14.42
C PRO A 130 23.06 -7.16 -13.64
N LEU A 131 23.15 -6.45 -12.50
CA LEU A 131 22.04 -6.18 -11.63
C LEU A 131 21.15 -5.07 -12.20
N ARG A 132 19.85 -5.21 -12.01
CA ARG A 132 18.85 -4.24 -12.43
C ARG A 132 17.92 -3.92 -11.27
N GLN A 133 17.59 -2.65 -11.11
CA GLN A 133 16.54 -2.22 -10.20
C GLN A 133 15.18 -2.31 -10.92
N HIS A 134 14.26 -3.07 -10.36
CA HIS A 134 12.89 -3.19 -10.81
C HIS A 134 11.97 -2.48 -9.83
N VAL A 135 11.31 -1.42 -10.30
CA VAL A 135 10.44 -0.58 -9.48
C VAL A 135 9.01 -0.66 -10.02
N VAL A 136 8.10 -1.02 -9.13
CA VAL A 136 6.65 -0.98 -9.36
C VAL A 136 6.09 0.19 -8.58
N TYR A 137 5.44 1.12 -9.25
CA TYR A 137 5.00 2.37 -8.63
C TYR A 137 3.72 2.93 -9.24
N GLN A 138 3.06 3.80 -8.48
CA GLN A 138 1.98 4.64 -9.00
C GLN A 138 2.50 6.07 -9.17
N PRO A 139 2.45 6.63 -10.38
CA PRO A 139 2.93 7.98 -10.64
C PRO A 139 2.06 9.04 -9.95
N ALA A 140 2.66 10.14 -9.56
CA ALA A 140 1.99 11.27 -8.89
C ALA A 140 0.82 11.84 -9.72
N SER A 141 0.88 11.75 -11.05
CA SER A 141 -0.20 12.18 -11.94
C SER A 141 -1.53 11.45 -11.74
N ARG A 142 -1.50 10.24 -11.17
CA ARG A 142 -2.69 9.44 -10.87
C ARG A 142 -3.31 9.72 -9.50
N TYR A 143 -2.73 10.63 -8.73
CA TYR A 143 -3.19 10.96 -7.38
C TYR A 143 -4.69 11.24 -7.31
N TRP A 144 -5.20 12.14 -8.17
CA TRP A 144 -6.62 12.49 -8.16
C TRP A 144 -7.53 11.34 -8.60
N ALA A 145 -7.09 10.50 -9.53
CA ALA A 145 -7.85 9.32 -9.92
C ALA A 145 -8.02 8.34 -8.74
N PHE A 146 -6.97 8.11 -7.96
CA PHE A 146 -7.05 7.32 -6.73
C PHE A 146 -7.99 7.94 -5.71
N GLN A 147 -7.87 9.25 -5.47
CA GLN A 147 -8.71 9.98 -4.52
C GLN A 147 -10.20 9.84 -4.85
N ILE A 148 -10.55 10.00 -6.11
CA ILE A 148 -11.94 9.88 -6.57
C ILE A 148 -12.43 8.44 -6.43
N LEU A 149 -11.66 7.46 -6.89
CA LEU A 149 -12.05 6.04 -6.80
C LEU A 149 -12.23 5.59 -5.36
N GLU A 150 -11.29 5.90 -4.48
CA GLU A 150 -11.42 5.55 -3.05
C GLU A 150 -12.60 6.26 -2.40
N ALA A 151 -12.80 7.56 -2.65
CA ALA A 151 -13.93 8.28 -2.11
C ALA A 151 -15.27 7.72 -2.60
N VAL A 152 -15.39 7.36 -3.88
CA VAL A 152 -16.58 6.72 -4.45
C VAL A 152 -16.85 5.37 -3.79
N ILE A 153 -15.84 4.56 -3.56
CA ILE A 153 -16.00 3.26 -2.87
C ILE A 153 -16.56 3.48 -1.45
N TRP A 154 -15.95 4.39 -0.67
CA TRP A 154 -16.39 4.68 0.68
C TRP A 154 -17.84 5.19 0.72
N LEU A 155 -18.18 6.12 -0.18
CA LEU A 155 -19.53 6.68 -0.27
C LEU A 155 -20.57 5.66 -0.77
N ALA A 156 -20.20 4.78 -1.69
CA ALA A 156 -21.09 3.72 -2.16
C ALA A 156 -21.44 2.73 -1.04
N ILE A 157 -20.46 2.33 -0.23
CA ILE A 157 -20.69 1.47 0.93
C ILE A 157 -21.55 2.20 1.97
N ALA A 158 -21.29 3.47 2.25
CA ALA A 158 -22.08 4.29 3.16
C ALA A 158 -23.53 4.41 2.68
N ALA A 159 -23.76 4.64 1.39
CA ALA A 159 -25.08 4.72 0.79
C ALA A 159 -25.83 3.37 0.85
N ALA A 160 -25.14 2.26 0.63
CA ALA A 160 -25.71 0.93 0.78
C ALA A 160 -26.17 0.65 2.22
N LEU A 161 -25.36 1.05 3.21
CA LEU A 161 -25.74 0.95 4.63
C LEU A 161 -26.94 1.85 4.97
N ALA A 162 -26.99 3.08 4.44
CA ALA A 162 -28.13 3.98 4.60
C ALA A 162 -29.40 3.37 4.02
N GLY A 163 -29.31 2.80 2.81
CA GLY A 163 -30.41 2.07 2.18
C GLY A 163 -30.90 0.89 3.02
N PHE A 164 -29.94 0.12 3.57
CA PHE A 164 -30.28 -0.99 4.48
C PHE A 164 -31.00 -0.50 5.73
N CYS A 165 -30.52 0.58 6.37
CA CYS A 165 -31.15 1.15 7.56
C CYS A 165 -32.58 1.62 7.27
N THR A 166 -32.79 2.34 6.17
CA THR A 166 -34.12 2.83 5.78
C THR A 166 -35.07 1.68 5.44
N TRP A 167 -34.57 0.64 4.76
CA TRP A 167 -35.36 -0.55 4.47
C TRP A 167 -35.76 -1.29 5.75
N ARG A 168 -34.84 -1.43 6.69
CA ARG A 168 -35.08 -2.11 7.97
C ARG A 168 -36.09 -1.41 8.83
N ILE A 169 -36.08 -0.06 8.85
CA ILE A 169 -37.03 0.76 9.61
C ILE A 169 -38.46 0.69 9.00
N ARG A 170 -38.55 0.61 7.67
CA ARG A 170 -39.82 0.58 6.96
C ARG A 170 -40.54 -0.77 7.01
N ARG A 171 -39.88 -1.85 7.40
CA ARG A 171 -40.53 -3.13 7.60
C ARG A 171 -41.07 -3.20 9.02
N PRO A 172 -42.41 -3.13 9.21
CA PRO A 172 -43.02 -3.38 10.51
C PRO A 172 -42.64 -4.81 10.96
N ALA A 173 -42.34 -4.95 12.25
CA ALA A 173 -42.13 -6.25 12.87
C ALA A 173 -43.45 -6.99 12.99
#